data_ca0b5709dc6003294ea52d843178621d
#
_entry.id   ca0b5709dc6003294ea52d843178621d
#
_cell.length_a   1.000
_cell.length_b   1.000
_cell.length_c   1.000
_cell.angle_alpha   90.00
_cell.angle_beta   90.00
_cell.angle_gamma   90.00
#
_symmetry.space_group_name_H-M   'P 1'
#
loop_
_entity.id
_entity.type
_entity.pdbx_description
1 polymer ?
#
loop_
_entity_poly.entity_id
_entity_poly.type
_entity_poly.pdbx_seq_one_letter_code
_entity_poly.pdbx_strand_id
1 'polypeptide(L)' 'MNEEKLNISTRKFLKNVGVNSQRIIETSIREAVCSGKFKQSENIKVKVNLSIEKLDLTEVIEGTIEVEI' A
#
# COMPACT_ATOMS: atom_id res chain seq x y z
N MET A 1 -28.23 -3.29 9.17
CA MET A 1 -27.21 -2.87 8.22
C MET A 1 -27.19 -3.77 7.00
N ASN A 2 -26.91 -3.24 5.83
CA ASN A 2 -26.81 -4.04 4.61
C ASN A 2 -25.38 -4.56 4.45
N GLU A 3 -25.15 -5.80 4.81
CA GLU A 3 -23.82 -6.44 4.76
C GLU A 3 -23.27 -6.53 3.34
N GLU A 4 -24.14 -6.79 2.37
CA GLU A 4 -23.72 -6.91 0.98
C GLU A 4 -23.20 -5.59 0.43
N LYS A 5 -23.90 -4.49 0.67
CA LYS A 5 -23.46 -3.17 0.25
C LYS A 5 -22.17 -2.75 0.95
N LEU A 6 -22.02 -3.08 2.21
CA LEU A 6 -20.79 -2.82 2.95
C LEU A 6 -19.62 -3.56 2.30
N ASN A 7 -19.79 -4.82 2.00
CA ASN A 7 -18.76 -5.63 1.36
C ASN A 7 -18.36 -5.06 0.00
N ILE A 8 -19.33 -4.75 -0.84
CA ILE A 8 -19.08 -4.22 -2.19
C ILE A 8 -18.36 -2.88 -2.15
N SER A 9 -18.83 -1.95 -1.32
CA SER A 9 -18.22 -0.62 -1.23
C SER A 9 -16.81 -0.67 -0.63
N THR A 10 -16.59 -1.54 0.34
CA THR A 10 -15.27 -1.75 0.94
C THR A 10 -14.28 -2.29 -0.09
N ARG A 11 -14.68 -3.31 -0.84
CA ARG A 11 -13.82 -3.90 -1.88
C ARG A 11 -13.51 -2.91 -2.99
N LYS A 12 -14.49 -2.10 -3.38
CA LYS A 12 -14.30 -1.07 -4.40
C LYS A 12 -13.28 -0.03 -3.94
N PHE A 13 -13.40 0.42 -2.68
CA PHE A 13 -12.43 1.34 -2.09
C PHE A 13 -11.03 0.74 -2.07
N LEU A 14 -10.90 -0.51 -1.60
CA LEU A 14 -9.60 -1.19 -1.50
C LEU A 14 -8.98 -1.45 -2.86
N LYS A 15 -9.78 -1.72 -3.88
CA LYS A 15 -9.25 -1.85 -5.25
C LYS A 15 -8.59 -0.54 -5.69
N ASN A 16 -9.26 0.58 -5.41
CA ASN A 16 -8.72 1.90 -5.72
C ASN A 16 -7.44 2.18 -4.96
N VAL A 17 -7.43 1.88 -3.66
CA VAL A 17 -6.25 2.03 -2.81
C VAL A 17 -5.10 1.17 -3.34
N GLY A 18 -5.39 -0.08 -3.70
CA GLY A 18 -4.38 -1.00 -4.21
C GLY A 18 -3.75 -0.50 -5.51
N VAL A 19 -4.57 -0.09 -6.48
CA VAL A 19 -4.07 0.40 -7.77
C VAL A 19 -3.21 1.65 -7.58
N ASN A 20 -3.67 2.61 -6.80
CA ASN A 20 -2.94 3.85 -6.57
C ASN A 20 -1.67 3.62 -5.76
N SER A 21 -1.75 2.79 -4.71
CA SER A 21 -0.59 2.47 -3.88
C SER A 21 0.47 1.72 -4.67
N GLN A 22 0.07 0.78 -5.51
CA GLN A 22 1.00 0.03 -6.34
C GLN A 22 1.80 0.97 -7.25
N ARG A 23 1.13 1.90 -7.89
CA ARG A 23 1.78 2.87 -8.78
C ARG A 23 2.79 3.73 -8.02
N ILE A 24 2.40 4.23 -6.84
CA ILE A 24 3.27 5.06 -6.00
C ILE A 24 4.51 4.28 -5.57
N ILE A 25 4.32 3.05 -5.10
CA ILE A 25 5.40 2.18 -4.63
C ILE A 25 6.37 1.88 -5.78
N GLU A 26 5.86 1.43 -6.91
CA GLU A 26 6.69 1.04 -8.04
C GLU A 26 7.47 2.23 -8.62
N THR A 27 6.82 3.37 -8.76
CA THR A 27 7.47 4.58 -9.24
C THR A 27 8.60 5.01 -8.29
N SER A 28 8.31 5.03 -7.00
CA SER A 28 9.29 5.43 -5.99
C SER A 28 10.49 4.49 -5.95
N ILE A 29 10.26 3.19 -6.08
CA ILE A 29 11.34 2.20 -6.08
C ILE A 29 12.18 2.32 -7.35
N ARG A 30 11.55 2.48 -8.52
CA ARG A 30 12.30 2.68 -9.77
C ARG A 30 13.21 3.90 -9.71
N GLU A 31 12.70 5.00 -9.18
CA GLU A 31 13.48 6.21 -9.02
C GLU A 31 14.65 6.01 -8.05
N ALA A 32 14.42 5.28 -6.96
CA ALA A 32 15.45 4.98 -5.98
C ALA A 32 16.53 4.08 -6.57
N VAL A 33 16.16 3.09 -7.37
CA VAL A 33 17.14 2.23 -8.07
C VAL A 33 17.96 3.06 -9.05
N CYS A 34 17.31 3.90 -9.84
CA CYS A 34 18.02 4.76 -10.80
C CYS A 34 18.97 5.75 -10.13
N SER A 35 18.63 6.23 -8.94
CA SER A 35 19.48 7.18 -8.22
C SER A 35 20.55 6.51 -7.35
N GLY A 36 20.62 5.19 -7.37
CA GLY A 36 21.66 4.44 -6.65
C GLY A 36 21.40 4.20 -5.18
N LYS A 37 20.17 4.38 -4.71
CA LYS A 37 19.82 4.09 -3.31
C LYS A 37 19.84 2.61 -3.01
N PHE A 38 19.55 1.78 -4.00
CA PHE A 38 19.63 0.32 -3.88
C PHE A 38 20.89 -0.17 -4.55
N LYS A 39 21.81 -0.72 -3.79
CA LYS A 39 23.08 -1.23 -4.29
C LYS A 39 23.06 -2.75 -4.51
N GLN A 40 22.07 -3.40 -3.94
CA GLN A 40 21.87 -4.84 -4.05
C GLN A 40 20.39 -5.15 -3.86
N SER A 41 20.01 -6.36 -4.26
CA SER A 41 18.63 -6.82 -4.06
C SER A 41 18.33 -6.90 -2.57
N GLU A 42 17.15 -6.44 -2.17
CA GLU A 42 16.75 -6.49 -0.77
C GLU A 42 15.24 -6.48 -0.62
N ASN A 43 14.79 -6.85 0.57
CA ASN A 43 13.39 -6.76 0.95
C ASN A 43 13.20 -5.53 1.80
N ILE A 44 12.23 -4.70 1.44
CA ILE A 44 11.95 -3.47 2.17
C ILE A 44 10.61 -3.56 2.88
N LYS A 45 10.53 -2.94 4.04
CA LYS A 45 9.29 -2.88 4.81
C LYS A 45 8.43 -1.73 4.29
N VAL A 46 7.13 -2.00 4.18
CA VAL A 46 6.15 -1.01 3.77
C VAL A 46 5.01 -1.00 4.78
N LYS A 47 4.52 0.18 5.09
CA LYS A 47 3.40 0.36 6.02
C LYS A 47 2.29 1.15 5.34
N VAL A 48 1.06 0.76 5.63
CA VAL A 48 -0.13 1.50 5.22
C VAL A 48 -0.89 1.90 6.46
N ASN A 49 -1.22 3.17 6.57
CA ASN A 49 -2.04 3.68 7.68
C ASN A 49 -3.49 3.76 7.23
N LEU A 50 -4.35 3.04 7.93
CA LEU A 50 -5.77 3.05 7.68
C LEU A 50 -6.45 3.86 8.77
N SER A 51 -7.14 4.94 8.39
CA SER A 51 -7.84 5.80 9.34
C SER A 51 -9.31 5.94 8.96
N ILE A 52 -10.18 5.77 9.92
CA ILE A 52 -11.61 6.04 9.78
C ILE A 52 -11.98 7.01 10.88
N GLU A 53 -12.08 8.30 10.53
CA GLU A 53 -12.33 9.36 11.51
C GLU A 53 -13.62 9.17 12.29
N LYS A 54 -14.68 8.78 11.61
CA LYS A 54 -15.98 8.56 12.23
C LYS A 54 -15.94 7.54 13.35
N LEU A 55 -15.03 6.58 13.27
CA LEU A 55 -14.91 5.49 14.23
C LEU A 55 -13.73 5.65 15.17
N ASP A 56 -13.00 6.76 15.08
CA ASP A 56 -11.76 6.97 15.82
C ASP A 56 -10.82 5.78 15.67
N LEU A 57 -10.79 5.19 14.47
CA LEU A 57 -10.00 4.00 14.21
C LEU A 57 -8.75 4.38 13.45
N THR A 58 -7.61 3.87 13.89
CA THR A 58 -6.34 3.98 13.19
C THR A 58 -5.62 2.66 13.31
N GLU A 59 -5.32 2.05 12.17
CA GLU A 59 -4.61 0.78 12.11
C GLU A 59 -3.45 0.88 11.12
N VAL A 60 -2.38 0.17 11.42
CA VAL A 60 -1.22 0.09 10.55
C VAL A 60 -1.13 -1.32 9.99
N ILE A 61 -1.03 -1.42 8.68
CA ILE A 61 -0.86 -2.69 7.99
C ILE A 61 0.57 -2.72 7.45
N GLU A 62 1.32 -3.74 7.82
CA GLU A 62 2.73 -3.87 7.44
C GLU A 62 2.92 -5.03 6.48
N GLY A 63 3.87 -4.87 5.59
CA GLY A 63 4.25 -5.92 4.66
C GLY A 63 5.67 -5.71 4.17
N THR A 64 6.10 -6.60 3.28
CA THR A 64 7.45 -6.58 2.73
C THR A 64 7.36 -6.64 1.22
N ILE A 65 8.20 -5.85 0.55
CA ILE A 65 8.30 -5.85 -0.90
C ILE A 65 9.72 -6.28 -1.29
N GLU A 66 9.79 -7.20 -2.24
CA GLU A 66 11.06 -7.66 -2.77
C GLU A 66 11.53 -6.74 -3.89
N VAL A 67 12.75 -6.25 -3.76
CA VAL A 67 13.40 -5.44 -4.80
C VAL A 67 14.60 -6.22 -5.30
N GLU A 68 14.50 -6.74 -6.51
CA GLU A 68 15.61 -7.44 -7.19
C GLU A 68 16.26 -6.48 -8.19
N ILE A 69 17.57 -6.41 -8.12
CA ILE A 69 18.36 -5.55 -9.00
C ILE A 69 19.11 -6.37 -10.03
#